data_6d2fd97a0121a909065273d2f72d3add
#
_entry.id   6d2fd97a0121a909065273d2f72d3add
#
_cell.length_a   1.000
_cell.length_b   1.000
_cell.length_c   1.000
_cell.angle_alpha   90.00
_cell.angle_beta   90.00
_cell.angle_gamma   90.00
#
_symmetry.space_group_name_H-M   'P 1'
#
loop_
_entity.id
_entity.type
_entity.pdbx_description
1 polymer ?
#
loop_
_entity_poly.entity_id
_entity_poly.type
_entity_poly.pdbx_seq_one_letter_code
_entity_poly.pdbx_strand_id
1 'polypeptide(L)'
;PKLRDYSGQTVITTDGTTLLGADDKAGVAEIMSAVKYLIAHPEVPRPDLEVIFTPDEETGRGMETFPVGDVRSQFCFTVDGTDEGGIEAECFTAFKATVSFTGYSIHPGSARGKLANAASMASTFVSMLPRSESPEATDDRYGFYCPTEITGSISEARVTVIVRDFQMETAQRRLSYLETLAQTVEGAFPGGAVAVETTRQYVNMAEFLKPYPHVVERMQEAIRQTGMEPVVHQIRGGTDGARLSEKGIPTPNLFTGGQNLHGRYEWIALPAMVRASKTIINLVQLFAAD
;
A
#
# COMPACT_ATOMS: atom_id res chain seq x y z
N PRO A 1 -12.33 1.76 20.90
CA PRO A 1 -11.54 2.08 22.10
C PRO A 1 -10.82 3.41 21.96
N LYS A 2 -10.12 3.70 20.85
CA LYS A 2 -9.39 4.96 20.60
C LYS A 2 -10.29 6.22 20.70
N LEU A 3 -11.55 6.16 20.27
CA LEU A 3 -12.46 7.31 20.35
C LEU A 3 -12.64 7.87 21.78
N ARG A 4 -12.48 7.05 22.80
CA ARG A 4 -12.55 7.48 24.20
C ARG A 4 -11.42 8.43 24.60
N ASP A 5 -10.27 8.33 23.96
CA ASP A 5 -9.09 9.14 24.24
C ASP A 5 -9.31 10.59 23.77
N TYR A 6 -10.31 10.81 22.91
CA TYR A 6 -10.72 12.10 22.37
C TYR A 6 -11.96 12.68 23.09
N SER A 7 -12.31 12.18 24.28
CA SER A 7 -13.42 12.73 25.06
C SER A 7 -13.22 14.23 25.35
N GLY A 8 -14.25 15.03 25.08
CA GLY A 8 -14.20 16.48 25.22
C GLY A 8 -13.52 17.22 24.05
N GLN A 9 -13.11 16.51 22.99
CA GLN A 9 -12.54 17.10 21.78
C GLN A 9 -13.54 17.06 20.62
N THR A 10 -13.32 17.89 19.62
CA THR A 10 -14.12 17.85 18.38
C THR A 10 -13.70 16.68 17.51
N VAL A 11 -14.65 15.82 17.19
CA VAL A 11 -14.48 14.68 16.27
C VAL A 11 -15.40 14.88 15.07
N ILE A 12 -14.86 14.65 13.89
CA ILE A 12 -15.58 14.71 12.62
C ILE A 12 -15.96 13.29 12.22
N THR A 13 -17.22 13.06 11.91
CA THR A 13 -17.79 11.78 11.50
C THR A 13 -18.76 11.97 10.35
N THR A 14 -19.28 10.89 9.81
CA THR A 14 -20.42 10.87 8.89
C THR A 14 -21.65 10.26 9.58
N ASP A 15 -22.81 10.38 8.98
CA ASP A 15 -24.04 9.70 9.44
C ASP A 15 -24.06 8.19 9.12
N GLY A 16 -23.03 7.67 8.45
CA GLY A 16 -22.86 6.28 8.10
C GLY A 16 -23.55 5.86 6.80
N THR A 17 -24.19 6.78 6.09
CA THR A 17 -24.80 6.50 4.75
C THR A 17 -23.73 6.45 3.65
N THR A 18 -22.63 7.19 3.83
CA THR A 18 -21.42 7.15 3.00
C THR A 18 -20.19 7.04 3.87
N LEU A 19 -19.02 6.79 3.28
CA LEU A 19 -17.73 7.00 3.94
C LEU A 19 -17.57 8.49 4.27
N LEU A 20 -16.86 8.81 5.35
CA LEU A 20 -16.42 10.18 5.61
C LEU A 20 -15.43 10.64 4.54
N GLY A 21 -14.53 9.75 4.13
CA GLY A 21 -13.42 10.03 3.23
C GLY A 21 -12.42 10.98 3.89
N ALA A 22 -12.16 10.81 5.19
CA ALA A 22 -11.01 11.41 5.82
C ALA A 22 -9.73 10.96 5.13
N ASP A 23 -9.74 9.74 4.68
CA ASP A 23 -8.81 9.16 3.72
C ASP A 23 -9.27 9.49 2.29
N ASP A 24 -8.63 10.47 1.56
CA ASP A 24 -7.57 11.33 2.13
C ASP A 24 -7.93 12.84 2.04
N LYS A 25 -9.20 13.20 2.25
CA LYS A 25 -9.59 14.62 2.33
C LYS A 25 -8.99 15.33 3.56
N ALA A 26 -8.59 14.56 4.58
CA ALA A 26 -7.91 15.12 5.74
C ALA A 26 -6.52 15.64 5.34
N GLY A 27 -5.71 14.84 4.68
CA GLY A 27 -4.40 15.25 4.18
C GLY A 27 -4.49 16.45 3.24
N VAL A 28 -5.49 16.49 2.35
CA VAL A 28 -5.76 17.65 1.50
C VAL A 28 -6.01 18.90 2.36
N ALA A 29 -6.85 18.80 3.38
CA ALA A 29 -7.18 19.95 4.26
C ALA A 29 -5.97 20.39 5.11
N GLU A 30 -5.17 19.45 5.56
CA GLU A 30 -3.97 19.68 6.37
C GLU A 30 -2.87 20.36 5.57
N ILE A 31 -2.59 19.89 4.36
CA ILE A 31 -1.66 20.50 3.41
C ILE A 31 -2.10 21.93 3.09
N MET A 32 -3.38 22.13 2.72
CA MET A 32 -3.88 23.46 2.36
C MET A 32 -3.90 24.41 3.55
N SER A 33 -4.11 23.93 4.77
CA SER A 33 -4.02 24.71 6.00
C SER A 33 -2.58 25.16 6.27
N ALA A 34 -1.61 24.26 6.11
CA ALA A 34 -0.19 24.58 6.24
C ALA A 34 0.26 25.59 5.16
N VAL A 35 -0.13 25.42 3.91
CA VAL A 35 0.16 26.35 2.82
C VAL A 35 -0.44 27.74 3.10
N LYS A 36 -1.70 27.77 3.54
CA LYS A 36 -2.37 29.04 3.90
C LYS A 36 -1.63 29.76 5.02
N TYR A 37 -1.17 29.02 6.02
CA TYR A 37 -0.37 29.58 7.12
C TYR A 37 0.95 30.16 6.60
N LEU A 38 1.69 29.40 5.80
CA LEU A 38 2.98 29.82 5.25
C LEU A 38 2.87 31.05 4.33
N ILE A 39 1.76 31.19 3.58
CA ILE A 39 1.49 32.38 2.77
C ILE A 39 1.22 33.60 3.66
N ALA A 40 0.47 33.42 4.76
CA ALA A 40 0.15 34.50 5.70
C ALA A 40 1.35 34.91 6.55
N HIS A 41 2.37 34.08 6.67
CA HIS A 41 3.56 34.27 7.48
C HIS A 41 4.84 34.18 6.62
N PRO A 42 5.10 35.20 5.77
CA PRO A 42 6.26 35.20 4.88
C PRO A 42 7.62 35.19 5.61
N GLU A 43 7.64 35.56 6.87
CA GLU A 43 8.81 35.51 7.74
C GLU A 43 9.23 34.08 8.14
N VAL A 44 8.34 33.08 7.97
CA VAL A 44 8.66 31.68 8.24
C VAL A 44 9.57 31.15 7.13
N PRO A 45 10.80 30.72 7.46
CA PRO A 45 11.72 30.18 6.47
C PRO A 45 11.14 28.94 5.79
N ARG A 46 11.26 28.88 4.47
CA ARG A 46 10.80 27.73 3.66
C ARG A 46 11.53 27.66 2.34
N PRO A 47 11.73 26.47 1.77
CA PRO A 47 12.12 26.31 0.36
C PRO A 47 10.93 26.60 -0.56
N ASP A 48 11.16 26.53 -1.85
CA ASP A 48 10.05 26.44 -2.81
C ASP A 48 9.23 25.17 -2.54
N LEU A 49 7.91 25.27 -2.60
CA LEU A 49 6.98 24.18 -2.33
C LEU A 49 6.17 23.82 -3.56
N GLU A 50 6.08 22.56 -3.84
CA GLU A 50 5.16 22.00 -4.83
C GLU A 50 4.07 21.23 -4.07
N VAL A 51 2.81 21.54 -4.37
CA VAL A 51 1.65 20.82 -3.82
C VAL A 51 0.99 20.05 -4.94
N ILE A 52 0.84 18.76 -4.75
CA ILE A 52 0.36 17.83 -5.76
C ILE A 52 -0.83 17.06 -5.19
N PHE A 53 -1.91 17.00 -5.94
CA PHE A 53 -3.06 16.15 -5.65
C PHE A 53 -3.23 15.15 -6.79
N THR A 54 -3.20 13.87 -6.45
CA THR A 54 -3.33 12.77 -7.41
C THR A 54 -4.71 12.15 -7.33
N PRO A 55 -5.42 11.96 -8.44
CA PRO A 55 -6.64 11.17 -8.46
C PRO A 55 -6.30 9.68 -8.49
N ASP A 56 -7.30 8.83 -8.17
CA ASP A 56 -7.23 7.36 -8.31
C ASP A 56 -6.18 6.64 -7.45
N GLU A 57 -5.72 7.25 -6.32
CA GLU A 57 -4.83 6.58 -5.37
C GLU A 57 -5.45 5.28 -4.87
N GLU A 58 -6.70 5.31 -4.41
CA GLU A 58 -7.47 4.20 -3.84
C GLU A 58 -7.66 3.00 -4.79
N THR A 59 -7.49 3.24 -6.08
CA THR A 59 -7.47 2.18 -7.10
C THR A 59 -6.06 1.71 -7.45
N GLY A 60 -5.04 2.28 -6.81
CA GLY A 60 -3.62 2.05 -7.07
C GLY A 60 -3.14 2.61 -8.41
N ARG A 61 -3.85 3.59 -9.00
CA ARG A 61 -3.58 4.15 -10.32
C ARG A 61 -3.08 5.59 -10.29
N GLY A 62 -2.96 6.20 -9.12
CA GLY A 62 -2.58 7.60 -8.95
C GLY A 62 -1.30 8.00 -9.69
N MET A 63 -0.34 7.07 -9.79
CA MET A 63 0.95 7.32 -10.45
C MET A 63 1.05 6.81 -11.90
N GLU A 64 0.00 6.25 -12.50
CA GLU A 64 0.09 5.67 -13.86
C GLU A 64 0.41 6.72 -14.92
N THR A 65 -0.28 7.84 -14.88
CA THR A 65 -0.12 8.95 -15.84
C THR A 65 0.53 10.19 -15.24
N PHE A 66 1.04 10.07 -14.01
CA PHE A 66 1.63 11.19 -13.29
C PHE A 66 2.89 11.71 -14.00
N PRO A 67 2.97 13.04 -14.31
CA PRO A 67 4.06 13.62 -15.07
C PRO A 67 5.27 13.88 -14.16
N VAL A 68 6.00 12.84 -13.77
CA VAL A 68 7.15 12.92 -12.85
C VAL A 68 8.20 13.95 -13.32
N GLY A 69 8.35 14.14 -14.63
CA GLY A 69 9.29 15.12 -15.19
C GLY A 69 8.95 16.58 -14.87
N ASP A 70 7.73 16.86 -14.42
CA ASP A 70 7.32 18.22 -14.02
C ASP A 70 7.65 18.52 -12.56
N VAL A 71 7.94 17.49 -11.74
CA VAL A 71 8.32 17.64 -10.33
C VAL A 71 9.80 18.07 -10.27
N ARG A 72 10.05 19.17 -9.59
CA ARG A 72 11.40 19.72 -9.39
C ARG A 72 11.96 19.43 -8.02
N SER A 73 11.11 19.04 -7.09
CA SER A 73 11.46 18.72 -5.71
C SER A 73 12.28 17.44 -5.63
N GLN A 74 13.35 17.46 -4.85
CA GLN A 74 14.22 16.28 -4.63
C GLN A 74 13.54 15.22 -3.76
N PHE A 75 12.69 15.63 -2.84
CA PHE A 75 11.90 14.78 -1.95
C PHE A 75 10.46 15.20 -1.99
N CYS A 76 9.56 14.23 -1.87
CA CYS A 76 8.14 14.47 -1.64
C CYS A 76 7.71 13.80 -0.32
N PHE A 77 6.53 14.16 0.14
CA PHE A 77 5.90 13.58 1.33
C PHE A 77 4.42 13.39 1.03
N THR A 78 3.93 12.16 1.11
CA THR A 78 2.48 11.93 1.13
C THR A 78 1.96 12.23 2.53
N VAL A 79 0.75 12.76 2.64
CA VAL A 79 0.06 13.02 3.91
C VAL A 79 -1.21 12.19 3.89
N ASP A 80 -1.05 10.88 4.15
CA ASP A 80 -2.04 9.84 3.92
C ASP A 80 -1.91 8.69 4.94
N GLY A 81 -1.12 8.92 5.99
CA GLY A 81 -0.95 7.97 7.08
C GLY A 81 -2.07 8.06 8.12
N THR A 82 -2.14 7.09 9.01
CA THR A 82 -3.23 6.96 9.97
C THR A 82 -2.93 7.62 11.32
N ASP A 83 -2.20 6.94 12.18
CA ASP A 83 -2.05 7.30 13.58
C ASP A 83 -1.17 8.54 13.80
N GLU A 84 -1.59 9.43 14.69
CA GLU A 84 -0.85 10.62 15.06
C GLU A 84 0.58 10.32 15.48
N GLY A 85 1.54 11.09 14.97
CA GLY A 85 2.97 10.86 15.19
C GLY A 85 3.55 9.79 14.29
N GLY A 86 2.75 9.14 13.43
CA GLY A 86 3.17 8.11 12.52
C GLY A 86 3.99 8.62 11.33
N ILE A 87 5.05 7.90 11.01
CA ILE A 87 5.85 8.03 9.79
C ILE A 87 5.91 6.66 9.14
N GLU A 88 5.57 6.60 7.88
CA GLU A 88 5.67 5.38 7.10
C GLU A 88 6.78 5.54 6.06
N ALA A 89 7.90 4.88 6.32
CA ALA A 89 9.10 4.94 5.49
C ALA A 89 9.46 3.59 4.87
N GLU A 90 8.63 2.60 5.08
CA GLU A 90 8.77 1.24 4.57
C GLU A 90 7.41 0.65 4.20
N CYS A 91 7.34 -0.02 3.07
CA CYS A 91 6.15 -0.71 2.60
C CYS A 91 6.49 -2.08 2.01
N PHE A 92 5.48 -2.88 1.68
CA PHE A 92 5.74 -4.11 0.95
C PHE A 92 6.35 -3.84 -0.43
N THR A 93 7.15 -4.80 -0.91
CA THR A 93 7.34 -5.08 -2.32
C THR A 93 6.20 -5.97 -2.78
N ALA A 94 5.57 -5.62 -3.89
CA ALA A 94 4.31 -6.20 -4.33
C ALA A 94 4.40 -6.81 -5.73
N PHE A 95 3.91 -8.04 -5.84
CA PHE A 95 3.71 -8.73 -7.11
C PHE A 95 2.28 -9.22 -7.24
N LYS A 96 1.84 -9.34 -8.49
CA LYS A 96 0.65 -10.06 -8.92
C LYS A 96 1.10 -11.25 -9.75
N ALA A 97 0.65 -12.44 -9.41
CA ALA A 97 0.81 -13.64 -10.22
C ALA A 97 -0.56 -14.03 -10.79
N THR A 98 -0.57 -14.35 -12.08
CA THR A 98 -1.73 -14.93 -12.77
C THR A 98 -1.35 -16.36 -13.16
N VAL A 99 -2.03 -17.33 -12.58
CA VAL A 99 -1.81 -18.75 -12.86
C VAL A 99 -2.94 -19.24 -13.72
N SER A 100 -2.61 -19.62 -14.94
CA SER A 100 -3.56 -20.11 -15.96
C SER A 100 -3.45 -21.62 -16.10
N PHE A 101 -4.59 -22.30 -16.06
CA PHE A 101 -4.70 -23.75 -16.17
C PHE A 101 -5.44 -24.09 -17.44
N THR A 102 -4.83 -24.91 -18.28
CA THR A 102 -5.45 -25.47 -19.49
C THR A 102 -5.76 -26.94 -19.26
N GLY A 103 -7.02 -27.30 -19.37
CA GLY A 103 -7.50 -28.67 -19.20
C GLY A 103 -7.68 -29.39 -20.54
N TYR A 104 -7.83 -30.70 -20.46
CA TYR A 104 -8.27 -31.53 -21.58
C TYR A 104 -9.70 -32.02 -21.31
N SER A 105 -10.68 -31.39 -21.99
CA SER A 105 -12.10 -31.67 -21.77
C SER A 105 -12.59 -32.86 -22.57
N ILE A 106 -13.31 -33.75 -21.93
CA ILE A 106 -14.00 -34.89 -22.55
C ILE A 106 -15.30 -35.13 -21.77
N HIS A 107 -16.25 -35.88 -22.39
CA HIS A 107 -17.50 -36.22 -21.71
C HIS A 107 -17.22 -36.91 -20.36
N PRO A 108 -17.76 -36.41 -19.24
CA PRO A 108 -17.44 -36.94 -17.89
C PRO A 108 -17.62 -38.44 -17.73
N GLY A 109 -18.65 -39.01 -18.37
CA GLY A 109 -18.92 -40.47 -18.35
C GLY A 109 -17.84 -41.33 -19.05
N SER A 110 -16.95 -40.74 -19.84
CA SER A 110 -15.85 -41.40 -20.56
C SER A 110 -14.47 -40.87 -20.14
N ALA A 111 -14.39 -40.16 -19.01
CA ALA A 111 -13.27 -39.35 -18.59
C ALA A 111 -12.08 -40.12 -17.99
N ARG A 112 -12.28 -41.37 -17.57
CA ARG A 112 -11.26 -42.16 -16.85
C ARG A 112 -9.94 -42.23 -17.65
N GLY A 113 -8.88 -41.68 -17.06
CA GLY A 113 -7.54 -41.65 -17.64
C GLY A 113 -7.37 -40.69 -18.84
N LYS A 114 -8.32 -39.79 -19.07
CA LYS A 114 -8.31 -38.86 -20.23
C LYS A 114 -8.59 -37.41 -19.88
N LEU A 115 -9.41 -37.16 -18.86
CA LEU A 115 -9.81 -35.80 -18.47
C LEU A 115 -8.71 -35.15 -17.63
N ALA A 116 -8.24 -33.99 -18.04
CA ALA A 116 -7.57 -33.02 -17.14
C ALA A 116 -8.51 -31.84 -16.89
N ASN A 117 -9.05 -31.75 -15.68
CA ASN A 117 -10.04 -30.74 -15.33
C ASN A 117 -9.35 -29.48 -14.79
N ALA A 118 -9.37 -28.39 -15.55
CA ALA A 118 -8.72 -27.14 -15.18
C ALA A 118 -9.26 -26.53 -13.88
N ALA A 119 -10.56 -26.64 -13.60
CA ALA A 119 -11.12 -26.17 -12.33
C ALA A 119 -10.60 -26.97 -11.13
N SER A 120 -10.40 -28.30 -11.29
CA SER A 120 -9.78 -29.13 -10.26
C SER A 120 -8.30 -28.78 -10.06
N MET A 121 -7.57 -28.51 -11.16
CA MET A 121 -6.16 -28.06 -11.11
C MET A 121 -6.04 -26.75 -10.32
N ALA A 122 -6.87 -25.75 -10.62
CA ALA A 122 -6.88 -24.46 -9.94
C ALA A 122 -7.22 -24.60 -8.44
N SER A 123 -8.21 -25.42 -8.10
CA SER A 123 -8.56 -25.72 -6.71
C SER A 123 -7.40 -26.39 -5.95
N THR A 124 -6.74 -27.37 -6.58
CA THR A 124 -5.57 -28.04 -6.03
C THR A 124 -4.44 -27.04 -5.78
N PHE A 125 -4.14 -26.18 -6.75
CA PHE A 125 -3.12 -25.14 -6.61
C PHE A 125 -3.40 -24.25 -5.39
N VAL A 126 -4.61 -23.71 -5.27
CA VAL A 126 -4.99 -22.85 -4.13
C VAL A 126 -4.88 -23.60 -2.80
N SER A 127 -5.26 -24.88 -2.76
CA SER A 127 -5.19 -25.70 -1.55
C SER A 127 -3.76 -26.00 -1.09
N MET A 128 -2.78 -25.92 -2.00
CA MET A 128 -1.35 -26.12 -1.72
C MET A 128 -0.67 -24.85 -1.22
N LEU A 129 -1.28 -23.68 -1.33
CA LEU A 129 -0.73 -22.45 -0.76
C LEU A 129 -0.62 -22.59 0.78
N PRO A 130 0.50 -22.14 1.38
CA PRO A 130 0.70 -22.29 2.82
C PRO A 130 -0.26 -21.39 3.59
N ARG A 131 -1.20 -21.97 4.33
CA ARG A 131 -2.18 -21.22 5.14
C ARG A 131 -1.56 -20.36 6.22
N SER A 132 -0.38 -20.75 6.73
CA SER A 132 0.39 -19.95 7.68
C SER A 132 0.97 -18.67 7.08
N GLU A 133 0.94 -18.54 5.76
CA GLU A 133 1.45 -17.39 5.02
C GLU A 133 0.32 -16.70 4.23
N SER A 134 -0.89 -16.75 4.75
CA SER A 134 -2.03 -15.97 4.25
C SER A 134 -2.12 -14.63 4.97
N PRO A 135 -2.85 -13.62 4.43
CA PRO A 135 -3.06 -12.34 5.12
C PRO A 135 -3.71 -12.52 6.50
N GLU A 136 -4.59 -13.52 6.65
CA GLU A 136 -5.30 -13.79 7.91
C GLU A 136 -4.41 -14.43 8.98
N ALA A 137 -3.25 -14.98 8.57
CA ALA A 137 -2.32 -15.69 9.46
C ALA A 137 -1.01 -14.93 9.69
N THR A 138 -0.82 -13.79 9.04
CA THR A 138 0.43 -13.01 9.10
C THR A 138 0.17 -11.57 9.54
N ASP A 139 1.08 -11.02 10.29
CA ASP A 139 1.14 -9.63 10.72
C ASP A 139 2.56 -9.07 10.63
N ASP A 140 2.77 -7.87 11.15
CA ASP A 140 4.06 -7.19 11.23
C ASP A 140 4.87 -7.33 9.92
N ARG A 141 6.06 -7.90 9.98
CA ARG A 141 6.99 -8.02 8.84
C ARG A 141 6.84 -9.31 8.02
N TYR A 142 5.87 -10.14 8.32
CA TYR A 142 5.64 -11.37 7.58
C TYR A 142 4.91 -11.12 6.26
N GLY A 143 5.52 -11.53 5.15
CA GLY A 143 4.90 -11.51 3.83
C GLY A 143 3.83 -12.59 3.67
N PHE A 144 3.08 -12.53 2.56
CA PHE A 144 1.97 -13.45 2.33
C PHE A 144 1.71 -13.77 0.85
N TYR A 145 0.92 -14.83 0.65
CA TYR A 145 0.19 -15.13 -0.59
C TYR A 145 -1.30 -14.91 -0.34
N CYS A 146 -1.96 -14.17 -1.23
CA CYS A 146 -3.41 -14.02 -1.16
C CYS A 146 -4.03 -14.31 -2.54
N PRO A 147 -4.69 -15.46 -2.73
CA PRO A 147 -5.54 -15.66 -3.91
C PRO A 147 -6.72 -14.70 -3.81
N THR A 148 -6.84 -13.80 -4.79
CA THR A 148 -7.86 -12.75 -4.81
C THR A 148 -9.01 -13.08 -5.76
N GLU A 149 -8.76 -13.96 -6.73
CA GLU A 149 -9.77 -14.36 -7.70
C GLU A 149 -9.50 -15.78 -8.18
N ILE A 150 -10.57 -16.54 -8.36
CA ILE A 150 -10.57 -17.84 -9.02
C ILE A 150 -11.74 -17.92 -9.98
N THR A 151 -11.47 -18.20 -11.24
CA THR A 151 -12.49 -18.39 -12.28
C THR A 151 -12.15 -19.64 -13.10
N GLY A 152 -13.13 -20.29 -13.65
CA GLY A 152 -12.83 -21.39 -14.55
C GLY A 152 -13.95 -22.35 -14.89
N SER A 153 -13.58 -23.29 -15.76
CA SER A 153 -14.38 -24.38 -16.29
C SER A 153 -13.55 -25.67 -16.33
N ILE A 154 -14.06 -26.71 -16.98
CA ILE A 154 -13.30 -27.95 -17.22
C ILE A 154 -12.11 -27.69 -18.17
N SER A 155 -12.30 -26.82 -19.17
CA SER A 155 -11.29 -26.60 -20.22
C SER A 155 -10.22 -25.59 -19.83
N GLU A 156 -10.56 -24.58 -19.03
CA GLU A 156 -9.64 -23.54 -18.63
C GLU A 156 -10.03 -22.98 -17.26
N ALA A 157 -9.04 -22.56 -16.49
CA ALA A 157 -9.24 -21.89 -15.24
C ALA A 157 -8.11 -20.88 -14.99
N ARG A 158 -8.35 -19.91 -14.11
CA ARG A 158 -7.38 -18.89 -13.74
C ARG A 158 -7.46 -18.60 -12.26
N VAL A 159 -6.31 -18.41 -11.64
CA VAL A 159 -6.16 -17.93 -10.26
C VAL A 159 -5.29 -16.70 -10.28
N THR A 160 -5.79 -15.61 -9.68
CA THR A 160 -4.98 -14.43 -9.40
C THR A 160 -4.50 -14.48 -7.97
N VAL A 161 -3.18 -14.37 -7.77
CA VAL A 161 -2.54 -14.34 -6.45
C VAL A 161 -1.75 -13.06 -6.31
N ILE A 162 -1.99 -12.29 -5.24
CA ILE A 162 -1.08 -11.22 -4.85
C ILE A 162 -0.03 -11.77 -3.88
N VAL A 163 1.22 -11.35 -4.10
CA VAL A 163 2.37 -11.70 -3.28
C VAL A 163 2.93 -10.43 -2.67
N ARG A 164 3.16 -10.45 -1.37
CA ARG A 164 3.68 -9.32 -0.59
C ARG A 164 4.83 -9.78 0.28
N ASP A 165 5.90 -9.00 0.31
CA ASP A 165 7.01 -9.16 1.25
C ASP A 165 7.79 -7.85 1.37
N PHE A 166 8.42 -7.58 2.51
CA PHE A 166 9.25 -6.38 2.66
C PHE A 166 10.57 -6.49 1.92
N GLN A 167 11.10 -7.70 1.77
CA GLN A 167 12.39 -7.95 1.11
C GLN A 167 12.17 -8.45 -0.32
N MET A 168 12.80 -7.81 -1.29
CA MET A 168 12.73 -8.20 -2.70
C MET A 168 13.14 -9.66 -2.91
N GLU A 169 14.22 -10.09 -2.26
CA GLU A 169 14.71 -11.48 -2.37
C GLU A 169 13.68 -12.50 -1.87
N THR A 170 13.01 -12.21 -0.74
CA THR A 170 11.97 -13.10 -0.21
C THR A 170 10.73 -13.07 -1.10
N ALA A 171 10.36 -11.92 -1.64
CA ALA A 171 9.28 -11.82 -2.62
C ALA A 171 9.57 -12.68 -3.87
N GLN A 172 10.78 -12.64 -4.38
CA GLN A 172 11.21 -13.48 -5.51
C GLN A 172 11.17 -14.97 -5.16
N ARG A 173 11.64 -15.38 -3.97
CA ARG A 173 11.51 -16.77 -3.51
C ARG A 173 10.06 -17.22 -3.44
N ARG A 174 9.14 -16.33 -3.03
CA ARG A 174 7.69 -16.61 -3.04
C ARG A 174 7.17 -16.85 -4.46
N LEU A 175 7.61 -16.07 -5.44
CA LEU A 175 7.23 -16.28 -6.85
C LEU A 175 7.74 -17.63 -7.37
N SER A 176 9.00 -17.96 -7.11
CA SER A 176 9.56 -19.27 -7.49
C SER A 176 8.83 -20.45 -6.83
N TYR A 177 8.30 -20.25 -5.62
CA TYR A 177 7.46 -21.25 -4.98
C TYR A 177 6.12 -21.43 -5.71
N LEU A 178 5.47 -20.37 -6.19
CA LEU A 178 4.26 -20.49 -7.02
C LEU A 178 4.54 -21.27 -8.31
N GLU A 179 5.69 -21.05 -8.95
CA GLU A 179 6.12 -21.82 -10.13
C GLU A 179 6.28 -23.30 -9.81
N THR A 180 6.89 -23.62 -8.66
CA THR A 180 7.04 -25.01 -8.19
C THR A 180 5.68 -25.68 -7.94
N LEU A 181 4.73 -24.96 -7.33
CA LEU A 181 3.37 -25.45 -7.12
C LEU A 181 2.67 -25.68 -8.47
N ALA A 182 2.81 -24.75 -9.43
CA ALA A 182 2.25 -24.89 -10.77
C ALA A 182 2.76 -26.14 -11.48
N GLN A 183 4.07 -26.40 -11.45
CA GLN A 183 4.68 -27.62 -12.01
C GLN A 183 4.18 -28.89 -11.30
N THR A 184 4.00 -28.82 -9.98
CA THR A 184 3.48 -29.95 -9.20
C THR A 184 2.05 -30.30 -9.61
N VAL A 185 1.20 -29.27 -9.78
CA VAL A 185 -0.18 -29.46 -10.25
C VAL A 185 -0.20 -30.00 -11.68
N GLU A 186 0.61 -29.45 -12.59
CA GLU A 186 0.69 -29.95 -13.95
C GLU A 186 1.06 -31.43 -13.98
N GLY A 187 2.06 -31.86 -13.21
CA GLY A 187 2.47 -33.26 -13.09
C GLY A 187 1.38 -34.17 -12.51
N ALA A 188 0.50 -33.64 -11.66
CA ALA A 188 -0.60 -34.40 -11.05
C ALA A 188 -1.82 -34.57 -11.99
N PHE A 189 -1.91 -33.78 -13.07
CA PHE A 189 -3.04 -33.79 -14.02
C PHE A 189 -2.54 -34.05 -15.46
N PRO A 190 -2.19 -35.27 -15.82
CA PRO A 190 -1.67 -35.62 -17.16
C PRO A 190 -2.58 -35.12 -18.29
N GLY A 191 -2.02 -34.39 -19.25
CA GLY A 191 -2.75 -33.79 -20.38
C GLY A 191 -3.25 -32.35 -20.08
N GLY A 192 -3.12 -31.87 -18.86
CA GLY A 192 -3.29 -30.45 -18.52
C GLY A 192 -1.97 -29.69 -18.67
N ALA A 193 -2.06 -28.36 -18.68
CA ALA A 193 -0.91 -27.46 -18.66
C ALA A 193 -1.13 -26.30 -17.70
N VAL A 194 -0.05 -25.78 -17.09
CA VAL A 194 -0.09 -24.65 -16.18
C VAL A 194 0.93 -23.59 -16.60
N ALA A 195 0.49 -22.33 -16.69
CA ALA A 195 1.36 -21.19 -16.95
C ALA A 195 1.27 -20.18 -15.80
N VAL A 196 2.41 -19.62 -15.40
CA VAL A 196 2.50 -18.57 -14.37
C VAL A 196 3.04 -17.31 -15.02
N GLU A 197 2.27 -16.23 -14.94
CA GLU A 197 2.70 -14.90 -15.36
C GLU A 197 2.78 -14.01 -14.13
N THR A 198 3.88 -13.28 -13.97
CA THR A 198 4.10 -12.39 -12.83
C THR A 198 4.28 -10.95 -13.27
N THR A 199 3.70 -10.02 -12.53
CA THR A 199 3.85 -8.58 -12.74
C THR A 199 4.23 -7.93 -11.43
N ARG A 200 5.31 -7.16 -11.43
CA ARG A 200 5.67 -6.32 -10.29
C ARG A 200 4.74 -5.11 -10.25
N GLN A 201 4.16 -4.84 -9.10
CA GLN A 201 3.26 -3.71 -8.89
C GLN A 201 4.00 -2.48 -8.35
N TYR A 202 4.81 -2.66 -7.31
CA TYR A 202 5.68 -1.63 -6.72
C TYR A 202 6.79 -2.28 -5.87
N VAL A 203 7.79 -1.48 -5.52
CA VAL A 203 8.93 -1.85 -4.67
C VAL A 203 8.83 -1.13 -3.33
N ASN A 204 9.35 -1.75 -2.28
CA ASN A 204 9.46 -1.16 -0.95
C ASN A 204 10.15 0.21 -1.02
N MET A 205 9.47 1.26 -0.57
CA MET A 205 10.00 2.63 -0.59
C MET A 205 11.28 2.80 0.22
N ALA A 206 11.51 1.96 1.23
CA ALA A 206 12.73 2.01 2.02
C ALA A 206 14.00 1.85 1.18
N GLU A 207 13.95 1.13 0.06
CA GLU A 207 15.11 0.98 -0.83
C GLU A 207 15.57 2.33 -1.41
N PHE A 208 14.66 3.26 -1.62
CA PHE A 208 14.91 4.59 -2.16
C PHE A 208 15.19 5.64 -1.08
N LEU A 209 14.77 5.39 0.16
CA LEU A 209 15.01 6.26 1.31
C LEU A 209 16.36 5.99 1.99
N LYS A 210 16.91 4.77 1.86
CA LYS A 210 18.20 4.39 2.46
C LYS A 210 19.36 5.39 2.23
N PRO A 211 19.52 6.00 1.03
CA PRO A 211 20.56 6.98 0.80
C PRO A 211 20.33 8.32 1.51
N TYR A 212 19.12 8.57 2.02
CA TYR A 212 18.66 9.85 2.54
C TYR A 212 18.07 9.74 3.96
N PRO A 213 18.84 9.24 4.96
CA PRO A 213 18.31 9.03 6.33
C PRO A 213 17.81 10.33 6.96
N HIS A 214 18.40 11.48 6.61
CA HIS A 214 18.01 12.80 7.09
C HIS A 214 16.55 13.16 6.78
N VAL A 215 15.95 12.56 5.74
CA VAL A 215 14.53 12.81 5.40
C VAL A 215 13.62 12.30 6.51
N VAL A 216 13.82 11.05 6.95
CA VAL A 216 13.03 10.47 8.06
C VAL A 216 13.39 11.14 9.39
N GLU A 217 14.65 11.48 9.63
CA GLU A 217 15.09 12.19 10.83
C GLU A 217 14.41 13.57 10.96
N ARG A 218 14.27 14.32 9.86
CA ARG A 218 13.55 15.60 9.85
C ARG A 218 12.04 15.42 10.07
N MET A 219 11.44 14.38 9.53
CA MET A 219 10.03 14.07 9.84
C MET A 219 9.85 13.81 11.34
N GLN A 220 10.74 13.01 11.94
CA GLN A 220 10.70 12.74 13.38
C GLN A 220 10.85 14.03 14.19
N GLU A 221 11.78 14.90 13.81
CA GLU A 221 11.98 16.18 14.50
C GLU A 221 10.78 17.11 14.33
N ALA A 222 10.19 17.20 13.13
CA ALA A 222 8.99 17.98 12.88
C ALA A 222 7.81 17.55 13.77
N ILE A 223 7.67 16.24 14.00
CA ILE A 223 6.67 15.67 14.91
C ILE A 223 6.98 16.04 16.36
N ARG A 224 8.24 15.88 16.83
CA ARG A 224 8.63 16.22 18.21
C ARG A 224 8.34 17.69 18.53
N GLN A 225 8.54 18.58 17.58
CA GLN A 225 8.23 20.01 17.73
C GLN A 225 6.74 20.31 17.95
N THR A 226 5.85 19.35 17.65
CA THR A 226 4.42 19.46 17.99
C THR A 226 4.08 18.89 19.37
N GLY A 227 5.06 18.37 20.09
CA GLY A 227 4.90 17.73 21.40
C GLY A 227 4.50 16.26 21.34
N MET A 228 4.58 15.63 20.18
CA MET A 228 4.30 14.19 20.00
C MET A 228 5.60 13.39 19.91
N GLU A 229 5.51 12.11 20.26
CA GLU A 229 6.58 11.15 20.01
C GLU A 229 6.42 10.57 18.59
N PRO A 230 7.45 10.64 17.72
CA PRO A 230 7.38 10.05 16.38
C PRO A 230 7.49 8.53 16.45
N VAL A 231 6.67 7.86 15.68
CA VAL A 231 6.70 6.40 15.53
C VAL A 231 6.86 6.05 14.07
N VAL A 232 7.99 5.39 13.74
CA VAL A 232 8.22 4.91 12.38
C VAL A 232 7.58 3.54 12.21
N HIS A 233 6.67 3.42 11.27
CA HIS A 233 5.93 2.22 10.95
C HIS A 233 6.31 1.67 9.58
N GLN A 234 6.09 0.38 9.40
CA GLN A 234 5.98 -0.25 8.08
C GLN A 234 4.51 -0.41 7.71
N ILE A 235 4.17 -0.19 6.45
CA ILE A 235 2.84 -0.47 5.91
C ILE A 235 2.79 -1.79 5.15
N ARG A 236 1.74 -2.55 5.38
CA ARG A 236 1.50 -3.84 4.72
C ARG A 236 0.73 -3.69 3.39
N GLY A 237 0.90 -2.56 2.75
CA GLY A 237 0.32 -2.16 1.47
C GLY A 237 1.32 -1.34 0.67
N GLY A 238 0.83 -0.55 -0.26
CA GLY A 238 1.59 0.44 -1.01
C GLY A 238 0.82 1.75 -1.05
N THR A 239 1.51 2.83 -1.32
CA THR A 239 0.96 4.17 -1.49
C THR A 239 1.49 4.79 -2.79
N ASP A 240 0.94 5.90 -3.22
CA ASP A 240 1.51 6.70 -4.30
C ASP A 240 2.96 7.10 -3.99
N GLY A 241 3.31 7.28 -2.70
CA GLY A 241 4.67 7.54 -2.26
C GLY A 241 5.66 6.43 -2.61
N ALA A 242 5.25 5.15 -2.49
CA ALA A 242 6.09 4.03 -2.91
C ALA A 242 6.36 4.05 -4.42
N ARG A 243 5.34 4.35 -5.22
CA ARG A 243 5.46 4.45 -6.68
C ARG A 243 6.28 5.66 -7.13
N LEU A 244 6.13 6.79 -6.45
CA LEU A 244 6.90 8.00 -6.73
C LEU A 244 8.36 7.79 -6.36
N SER A 245 8.63 7.11 -5.25
CA SER A 245 9.99 6.70 -4.85
C SER A 245 10.65 5.83 -5.91
N GLU A 246 9.93 4.85 -6.47
CA GLU A 246 10.43 4.00 -7.57
C GLU A 246 10.74 4.81 -8.85
N LYS A 247 10.03 5.93 -9.06
CA LYS A 247 10.28 6.85 -10.17
C LYS A 247 11.43 7.85 -9.90
N GLY A 248 12.10 7.74 -8.76
CA GLY A 248 13.33 8.47 -8.42
C GLY A 248 13.14 9.64 -7.46
N ILE A 249 11.95 9.85 -6.90
CA ILE A 249 11.68 10.90 -5.92
C ILE A 249 11.32 10.22 -4.58
N PRO A 250 12.27 10.09 -3.64
CA PRO A 250 12.01 9.45 -2.34
C PRO A 250 10.86 10.13 -1.62
N THR A 251 9.82 9.34 -1.27
CA THR A 251 8.54 9.87 -0.78
C THR A 251 8.02 9.03 0.38
N PRO A 252 8.40 9.32 1.62
CA PRO A 252 7.79 8.73 2.82
C PRO A 252 6.41 9.33 3.08
N ASN A 253 5.62 8.65 3.92
CA ASN A 253 4.26 9.02 4.25
C ASN A 253 4.16 9.59 5.67
N LEU A 254 3.38 10.65 5.85
CA LEU A 254 3.08 11.32 7.11
C LEU A 254 1.64 11.03 7.52
N PHE A 255 1.38 10.98 8.81
CA PHE A 255 0.05 10.77 9.38
C PHE A 255 -0.93 11.91 9.07
N THR A 256 -2.22 11.56 9.00
CA THR A 256 -3.36 12.49 9.04
C THR A 256 -4.06 12.47 10.41
N GLY A 257 -4.09 11.34 11.07
CA GLY A 257 -4.85 11.10 12.29
C GLY A 257 -6.23 10.47 12.03
N GLY A 258 -6.52 10.11 10.77
CA GLY A 258 -7.74 9.39 10.38
C GLY A 258 -7.85 8.01 11.04
N GLN A 259 -9.07 7.57 11.35
CA GLN A 259 -9.32 6.31 12.04
C GLN A 259 -10.48 5.56 11.38
N ASN A 260 -10.39 4.20 11.40
CA ASN A 260 -11.36 3.32 10.79
C ASN A 260 -11.57 3.59 9.30
N LEU A 261 -10.49 3.89 8.60
CA LEU A 261 -10.49 4.18 7.17
C LEU A 261 -11.19 3.08 6.40
N HIS A 262 -11.76 3.40 5.22
CA HIS A 262 -12.53 2.48 4.37
C HIS A 262 -13.77 1.88 5.05
N GLY A 263 -14.18 2.42 6.21
CA GLY A 263 -15.29 1.93 7.00
C GLY A 263 -16.40 2.96 7.23
N ARG A 264 -17.63 2.50 7.49
CA ARG A 264 -18.78 3.38 7.83
C ARG A 264 -18.60 4.13 9.16
N TYR A 265 -17.67 3.68 9.98
CA TYR A 265 -17.35 4.28 11.29
C TYR A 265 -16.03 5.06 11.22
N GLU A 266 -15.68 5.54 10.03
CA GLU A 266 -14.54 6.41 9.80
C GLU A 266 -14.74 7.73 10.56
N TRP A 267 -13.68 8.20 11.18
CA TRP A 267 -13.68 9.45 11.94
C TRP A 267 -12.28 10.07 12.02
N ILE A 268 -12.22 11.36 12.27
CA ILE A 268 -10.97 12.07 12.55
C ILE A 268 -11.20 13.14 13.61
N ALA A 269 -10.21 13.33 14.49
CA ALA A 269 -10.26 14.38 15.50
C ALA A 269 -9.68 15.70 14.96
N LEU A 270 -10.38 16.80 15.14
CA LEU A 270 -9.88 18.11 14.72
C LEU A 270 -8.50 18.46 15.32
N PRO A 271 -8.20 18.17 16.59
CA PRO A 271 -6.85 18.37 17.13
C PRO A 271 -5.77 17.55 16.43
N ALA A 272 -6.07 16.35 15.92
CA ALA A 272 -5.13 15.55 15.14
C ALA A 272 -4.77 16.26 13.82
N MET A 273 -5.77 16.74 13.10
CA MET A 273 -5.56 17.52 11.86
C MET A 273 -4.72 18.78 12.11
N VAL A 274 -4.96 19.47 13.24
CA VAL A 274 -4.16 20.64 13.62
C VAL A 274 -2.70 20.25 13.86
N ARG A 275 -2.45 19.12 14.54
CA ARG A 275 -1.08 18.63 14.75
C ARG A 275 -0.40 18.20 13.46
N ALA A 276 -1.12 17.53 12.55
CA ALA A 276 -0.61 17.17 11.22
C ALA A 276 -0.23 18.44 10.43
N SER A 277 -1.10 19.43 10.36
CA SER A 277 -0.78 20.71 9.70
C SER A 277 0.44 21.40 10.32
N LYS A 278 0.59 21.40 11.65
CA LYS A 278 1.78 21.93 12.33
C LYS A 278 3.04 21.11 11.99
N THR A 279 2.92 19.80 11.93
CA THR A 279 4.04 18.93 11.54
C THR A 279 4.51 19.27 10.13
N ILE A 280 3.59 19.49 9.18
CA ILE A 280 3.93 19.91 7.82
C ILE A 280 4.68 21.25 7.83
N ILE A 281 4.22 22.24 8.59
CA ILE A 281 4.89 23.55 8.71
C ILE A 281 6.30 23.38 9.28
N ASN A 282 6.47 22.61 10.35
CA ASN A 282 7.77 22.35 10.96
C ASN A 282 8.71 21.63 9.99
N LEU A 283 8.19 20.63 9.27
CA LEU A 283 8.96 19.88 8.28
C LEU A 283 9.49 20.79 7.17
N VAL A 284 8.64 21.66 6.64
CA VAL A 284 9.01 22.66 5.64
C VAL A 284 10.14 23.56 6.14
N GLN A 285 10.08 24.02 7.40
CA GLN A 285 11.12 24.87 8.00
C GLN A 285 12.46 24.09 8.15
N LEU A 286 12.40 22.81 8.52
CA LEU A 286 13.62 21.97 8.64
C LEU A 286 14.32 21.76 7.29
N PHE A 287 13.60 21.84 6.18
CA PHE A 287 14.18 21.80 4.83
C PHE A 287 14.61 23.16 4.28
N ALA A 288 14.27 24.25 4.95
CA ALA A 288 14.73 25.59 4.58
C ALA A 288 16.16 25.90 5.08
N ALA A 289 16.70 25.06 5.96
CA ALA A 289 18.01 25.28 6.59
C ALA A 289 19.19 24.75 5.74
N ASP A 290 18.93 24.13 4.59
CA ASP A 290 19.92 23.69 3.63
C ASP A 290 20.12 24.77 2.55
#